data_e91dd0608087ab492eee3d402f9bb363
#
_entry.id   e91dd0608087ab492eee3d402f9bb363
#
_cell.length_a   1.000
_cell.length_b   1.000
_cell.length_c   1.000
_cell.angle_alpha   90.00
_cell.angle_beta   90.00
_cell.angle_gamma   90.00
#
_symmetry.space_group_name_H-M   'P 1'
#
loop_
_entity.id
_entity.type
_entity.pdbx_description
1 polymer ?
#
loop_
_entity_poly.entity_id
_entity_poly.type
_entity_poly.pdbx_seq_one_letter_code
_entity_poly.pdbx_strand_id
1 'polypeptide(L)'
;MALLKVSGLTKNFGGLCAVSNVNMEINEQELIGLIGPNGAGKTTLFNLLTGVYEPSEGKIELNVDGAMKEIGGMKPYAVTRMGLARTFQNIRLFKNLTALDNVKIAMHKNIKYGTLQAILRTPNYYREEERVEQQAEELLKVVHLYDKRNELASNLPYGEQRRLEIARALATQPKVLFLDEPAAGMNPQETADLTRLIHQIKDD
;
A
#
# COMPACT_ATOMS: atom_id res chain seq x y z
N MET A 1 10.16 -3.80 -18.05
CA MET A 1 8.90 -4.50 -18.47
C MET A 1 7.76 -3.79 -17.76
N ALA A 2 6.64 -3.52 -18.45
CA ALA A 2 5.52 -2.85 -17.81
C ALA A 2 4.99 -3.64 -16.63
N LEU A 3 4.93 -3.01 -15.46
CA LEU A 3 4.39 -3.57 -14.23
C LEU A 3 2.89 -3.25 -14.10
N LEU A 4 2.52 -2.00 -14.39
CA LEU A 4 1.13 -1.55 -14.45
C LEU A 4 0.91 -0.79 -15.77
N LYS A 5 -0.19 -1.09 -16.47
CA LYS A 5 -0.59 -0.41 -17.69
C LYS A 5 -2.03 0.05 -17.58
N VAL A 6 -2.26 1.29 -17.93
CA VAL A 6 -3.57 1.94 -17.96
C VAL A 6 -3.82 2.45 -19.36
N SER A 7 -4.96 2.11 -19.96
CA SER A 7 -5.29 2.45 -21.33
C SER A 7 -6.69 3.03 -21.41
N GLY A 8 -6.81 4.29 -21.90
CA GLY A 8 -8.07 4.97 -22.14
C GLY A 8 -8.96 5.14 -20.89
N LEU A 9 -8.36 5.16 -19.69
CA LEU A 9 -9.11 5.11 -18.45
C LEU A 9 -9.97 6.36 -18.25
N THR A 10 -11.29 6.14 -18.10
CA THR A 10 -12.28 7.20 -17.95
C THR A 10 -13.22 6.89 -16.79
N LYS A 11 -13.58 7.91 -16.03
CA LYS A 11 -14.59 7.83 -14.96
C LYS A 11 -15.56 8.99 -15.03
N ASN A 12 -16.82 8.64 -15.22
CA ASN A 12 -17.95 9.54 -15.18
C ASN A 12 -18.78 9.31 -13.89
N PHE A 13 -19.18 10.39 -13.25
CA PHE A 13 -20.15 10.40 -12.14
C PHE A 13 -21.37 11.21 -12.61
N GLY A 14 -22.39 10.52 -13.14
CA GLY A 14 -23.49 11.18 -13.81
C GLY A 14 -23.00 12.05 -14.99
N GLY A 15 -23.27 13.34 -14.95
CA GLY A 15 -22.81 14.29 -15.99
C GLY A 15 -21.38 14.83 -15.80
N LEU A 16 -20.69 14.49 -14.71
CA LEU A 16 -19.32 14.94 -14.45
C LEU A 16 -18.30 13.90 -14.88
N CYS A 17 -17.40 14.27 -15.81
CA CYS A 17 -16.23 13.46 -16.14
C CYS A 17 -15.08 13.83 -15.20
N ALA A 18 -14.77 12.95 -14.24
CA ALA A 18 -13.75 13.18 -13.21
C ALA A 18 -12.34 12.74 -13.66
N VAL A 19 -12.25 11.75 -14.54
CA VAL A 19 -11.02 11.26 -15.18
C VAL A 19 -11.36 10.95 -16.63
N SER A 20 -10.57 11.45 -17.59
CA SER A 20 -10.84 11.30 -19.02
C SER A 20 -9.63 10.78 -19.78
N ASN A 21 -9.78 9.64 -20.43
CA ASN A 21 -8.84 9.04 -21.39
C ASN A 21 -7.38 9.01 -20.88
N VAL A 22 -7.18 8.61 -19.62
CA VAL A 22 -5.84 8.52 -19.02
C VAL A 22 -5.12 7.29 -19.55
N ASN A 23 -3.90 7.52 -20.05
CA ASN A 23 -2.98 6.49 -20.50
C ASN A 23 -1.68 6.64 -19.70
N MET A 24 -1.23 5.58 -19.04
CA MET A 24 0.02 5.56 -18.29
C MET A 24 0.59 4.16 -18.21
N GLU A 25 1.89 4.08 -18.03
CA GLU A 25 2.61 2.84 -17.82
C GLU A 25 3.61 3.04 -16.68
N ILE A 26 3.71 2.06 -15.79
CA ILE A 26 4.69 2.03 -14.69
C ILE A 26 5.56 0.81 -14.89
N ASN A 27 6.87 0.99 -14.92
CA ASN A 27 7.85 -0.08 -14.99
C ASN A 27 8.40 -0.44 -13.61
N GLU A 28 9.12 -1.56 -13.54
CA GLU A 28 9.82 -1.95 -12.31
C GLU A 28 10.84 -0.89 -11.90
N GLN A 29 10.98 -0.69 -10.60
CA GLN A 29 11.89 0.30 -10.00
C GLN A 29 11.69 1.75 -10.48
N GLU A 30 10.50 2.09 -10.95
CA GLU A 30 10.14 3.42 -11.38
C GLU A 30 9.41 4.19 -10.27
N LEU A 31 9.78 5.46 -10.06
CA LEU A 31 9.08 6.38 -9.18
C LEU A 31 8.37 7.44 -10.01
N ILE A 32 7.04 7.45 -9.96
CA ILE A 32 6.21 8.37 -10.72
C ILE A 32 5.51 9.34 -9.79
N GLY A 33 5.64 10.64 -10.05
CA GLY A 33 4.92 11.71 -9.37
C GLY A 33 3.65 12.12 -10.12
N LEU A 34 2.49 11.95 -9.51
CA LEU A 34 1.22 12.46 -10.03
C LEU A 34 0.97 13.88 -9.51
N ILE A 35 1.13 14.89 -10.38
CA ILE A 35 1.03 16.31 -10.01
C ILE A 35 -0.20 16.92 -10.68
N GLY A 36 -0.87 17.82 -9.97
CA GLY A 36 -2.02 18.57 -10.49
C GLY A 36 -2.74 19.33 -9.38
N PRO A 37 -3.58 20.33 -9.72
CA PRO A 37 -4.33 21.11 -8.76
C PRO A 37 -5.36 20.26 -7.99
N ASN A 38 -5.96 20.84 -6.95
CA ASN A 38 -7.07 20.22 -6.26
C ASN A 38 -8.27 20.08 -7.22
N GLY A 39 -8.93 18.93 -7.17
CA GLY A 39 -10.02 18.63 -8.13
C GLY A 39 -9.58 18.08 -9.49
N ALA A 40 -8.27 17.95 -9.79
CA ALA A 40 -7.77 17.39 -11.04
C ALA A 40 -7.98 15.86 -11.19
N GLY A 41 -8.72 15.22 -10.32
CA GLY A 41 -9.03 13.79 -10.42
C GLY A 41 -7.97 12.84 -9.87
N LYS A 42 -6.89 13.32 -9.20
CA LYS A 42 -5.81 12.48 -8.66
C LYS A 42 -6.33 11.36 -7.74
N THR A 43 -7.13 11.72 -6.75
CA THR A 43 -7.73 10.76 -5.81
C THR A 43 -8.71 9.82 -6.52
N THR A 44 -9.45 10.31 -7.53
CA THR A 44 -10.33 9.47 -8.35
C THR A 44 -9.52 8.45 -9.14
N LEU A 45 -8.39 8.85 -9.73
CA LEU A 45 -7.48 7.94 -10.42
C LEU A 45 -6.95 6.86 -9.46
N PHE A 46 -6.46 7.23 -8.27
CA PHE A 46 -6.04 6.26 -7.26
C PHE A 46 -7.18 5.31 -6.84
N ASN A 47 -8.41 5.82 -6.71
CA ASN A 47 -9.58 5.00 -6.39
C ASN A 47 -9.91 4.00 -7.50
N LEU A 48 -9.73 4.36 -8.77
CA LEU A 48 -9.88 3.46 -9.92
C LEU A 48 -8.80 2.37 -9.91
N LEU A 49 -7.53 2.77 -9.74
CA LEU A 49 -6.38 1.85 -9.75
C LEU A 49 -6.44 0.84 -8.60
N THR A 50 -7.07 1.21 -7.48
CA THR A 50 -7.16 0.37 -6.27
C THR A 50 -8.50 -0.34 -6.10
N GLY A 51 -9.39 -0.26 -7.11
CA GLY A 51 -10.66 -0.98 -7.12
C GLY A 51 -11.74 -0.41 -6.20
N VAL A 52 -11.56 0.83 -5.68
CA VAL A 52 -12.60 1.54 -4.91
C VAL A 52 -13.72 2.02 -5.83
N TYR A 53 -13.35 2.45 -7.05
CA TYR A 53 -14.29 2.78 -8.11
C TYR A 53 -14.09 1.87 -9.31
N GLU A 54 -15.19 1.55 -9.98
CA GLU A 54 -15.18 0.84 -11.25
C GLU A 54 -14.98 1.85 -12.39
N PRO A 55 -14.10 1.58 -13.37
CA PRO A 55 -13.96 2.40 -14.57
C PRO A 55 -15.27 2.51 -15.34
N SER A 56 -15.54 3.67 -15.94
CA SER A 56 -16.61 3.82 -16.93
C SER A 56 -16.17 3.33 -18.30
N GLU A 57 -14.89 3.56 -18.64
CA GLU A 57 -14.26 3.11 -19.88
C GLU A 57 -12.77 2.87 -19.64
N GLY A 58 -12.12 2.14 -20.55
CA GLY A 58 -10.70 1.84 -20.51
C GLY A 58 -10.37 0.59 -19.69
N LYS A 59 -9.05 0.34 -19.55
CA LYS A 59 -8.53 -0.87 -18.91
C LYS A 59 -7.40 -0.53 -17.94
N ILE A 60 -7.30 -1.34 -16.89
CA ILE A 60 -6.20 -1.33 -15.93
C ILE A 60 -5.64 -2.74 -15.88
N GLU A 61 -4.37 -2.91 -16.25
CA GLU A 61 -3.69 -4.20 -16.32
C GLU A 61 -2.46 -4.19 -15.43
N LEU A 62 -2.30 -5.24 -14.62
CA LEU A 62 -1.15 -5.45 -13.73
C LEU A 62 -0.39 -6.71 -14.15
N ASN A 63 0.92 -6.63 -14.20
CA ASN A 63 1.78 -7.79 -14.42
C ASN A 63 1.79 -8.70 -13.18
N VAL A 64 1.21 -9.88 -13.35
CA VAL A 64 1.19 -10.91 -12.31
C VAL A 64 1.88 -12.15 -12.87
N ASP A 65 3.07 -12.45 -12.32
CA ASP A 65 3.88 -13.61 -12.71
C ASP A 65 4.20 -13.69 -14.20
N GLY A 66 4.53 -12.53 -14.81
CA GLY A 66 4.92 -12.40 -16.22
C GLY A 66 3.75 -12.23 -17.20
N ALA A 67 2.51 -12.23 -16.73
CA ALA A 67 1.31 -12.04 -17.54
C ALA A 67 0.54 -10.78 -17.14
N MET A 68 0.15 -9.96 -18.11
CA MET A 68 -0.74 -8.82 -17.88
C MET A 68 -2.14 -9.33 -17.59
N LYS A 69 -2.66 -9.00 -16.40
CA LYS A 69 -4.02 -9.35 -15.96
C LYS A 69 -4.83 -8.08 -15.77
N GLU A 70 -6.04 -8.07 -16.31
CA GLU A 70 -6.98 -6.98 -16.09
C GLU A 70 -7.46 -6.98 -14.63
N ILE A 71 -7.31 -5.83 -13.98
CA ILE A 71 -7.73 -5.61 -12.58
C ILE A 71 -8.82 -4.54 -12.46
N GLY A 72 -9.21 -3.89 -13.57
CA GLY A 72 -10.28 -2.89 -13.60
C GLY A 72 -11.60 -3.47 -13.09
N GLY A 73 -12.29 -2.75 -12.18
CA GLY A 73 -13.53 -3.20 -11.57
C GLY A 73 -13.41 -4.31 -10.52
N MET A 74 -12.20 -4.81 -10.24
CA MET A 74 -12.00 -5.75 -9.13
C MET A 74 -12.16 -5.05 -7.78
N LYS A 75 -12.62 -5.79 -6.76
CA LYS A 75 -12.72 -5.27 -5.39
C LYS A 75 -11.33 -5.01 -4.79
N PRO A 76 -11.17 -4.00 -3.89
CA PRO A 76 -9.88 -3.60 -3.32
C PRO A 76 -9.04 -4.74 -2.74
N TYR A 77 -9.68 -5.68 -2.03
CA TYR A 77 -8.96 -6.83 -1.46
C TYR A 77 -8.37 -7.76 -2.53
N ALA A 78 -9.05 -7.89 -3.69
CA ALA A 78 -8.56 -8.70 -4.80
C ALA A 78 -7.39 -8.03 -5.51
N VAL A 79 -7.47 -6.71 -5.73
CA VAL A 79 -6.39 -5.89 -6.26
C VAL A 79 -5.15 -5.95 -5.35
N THR A 80 -5.33 -5.86 -4.02
CA THR A 80 -4.23 -6.00 -3.05
C THR A 80 -3.60 -7.40 -3.10
N ARG A 81 -4.39 -8.45 -3.27
CA ARG A 81 -3.86 -9.82 -3.44
C ARG A 81 -3.01 -9.97 -4.70
N MET A 82 -3.28 -9.20 -5.73
CA MET A 82 -2.50 -9.19 -6.98
C MET A 82 -1.18 -8.43 -6.86
N GLY A 83 -0.96 -7.69 -5.77
CA GLY A 83 0.30 -7.01 -5.51
C GLY A 83 0.24 -5.48 -5.66
N LEU A 84 -0.92 -4.86 -5.52
CA LEU A 84 -1.06 -3.42 -5.54
C LEU A 84 -1.51 -2.92 -4.16
N ALA A 85 -0.70 -2.07 -3.52
CA ALA A 85 -1.03 -1.48 -2.23
C ALA A 85 -1.16 0.04 -2.31
N ARG A 86 -1.88 0.62 -1.36
CA ARG A 86 -2.07 2.06 -1.24
C ARG A 86 -2.05 2.49 0.22
N THR A 87 -1.42 3.63 0.50
CA THR A 87 -1.70 4.41 1.72
C THR A 87 -2.89 5.34 1.47
N PHE A 88 -3.52 5.83 2.52
CA PHE A 88 -4.66 6.74 2.41
C PHE A 88 -4.26 8.14 2.85
N GLN A 89 -4.94 9.18 2.35
CA GLN A 89 -4.75 10.55 2.78
C GLN A 89 -4.94 10.70 4.30
N ASN A 90 -5.98 10.09 4.85
CA ASN A 90 -6.17 9.97 6.29
C ASN A 90 -5.55 8.68 6.81
N ILE A 91 -4.66 8.78 7.78
CA ILE A 91 -3.98 7.63 8.40
C ILE A 91 -4.99 6.62 8.95
N ARG A 92 -4.89 5.37 8.51
CA ARG A 92 -5.79 4.27 8.92
C ARG A 92 -5.02 3.20 9.69
N LEU A 93 -4.55 3.56 10.89
CA LEU A 93 -3.91 2.62 11.81
C LEU A 93 -4.90 2.02 12.80
N PHE A 94 -4.60 0.83 13.28
CA PHE A 94 -5.25 0.26 14.47
C PHE A 94 -4.64 0.94 15.71
N LYS A 95 -5.26 2.04 16.13
CA LYS A 95 -4.72 2.96 17.15
C LYS A 95 -4.41 2.31 18.49
N ASN A 96 -5.20 1.30 18.87
CA ASN A 96 -5.08 0.58 20.15
C ASN A 96 -4.16 -0.66 20.05
N LEU A 97 -3.48 -0.85 18.94
CA LEU A 97 -2.49 -1.90 18.74
C LEU A 97 -1.10 -1.29 18.68
N THR A 98 -0.09 -2.11 18.99
CA THR A 98 1.31 -1.71 18.88
C THR A 98 1.73 -1.46 17.43
N ALA A 99 2.87 -0.80 17.23
CA ALA A 99 3.44 -0.63 15.90
C ALA A 99 3.70 -2.00 15.25
N LEU A 100 4.25 -2.96 16.01
CA LEU A 100 4.51 -4.32 15.54
C LEU A 100 3.22 -5.04 15.13
N ASP A 101 2.17 -5.01 15.97
CA ASP A 101 0.90 -5.66 15.66
C ASP A 101 0.23 -5.06 14.40
N ASN A 102 0.34 -3.74 14.21
CA ASN A 102 -0.15 -3.08 13.00
C ASN A 102 0.48 -3.66 11.74
N VAL A 103 1.78 -3.96 11.75
CA VAL A 103 2.49 -4.56 10.62
C VAL A 103 2.14 -6.05 10.48
N LYS A 104 2.14 -6.82 11.59
CA LYS A 104 1.79 -8.26 11.60
C LYS A 104 0.41 -8.52 11.01
N ILE A 105 -0.60 -7.71 11.34
CA ILE A 105 -1.96 -7.85 10.77
C ILE A 105 -1.95 -7.72 9.25
N ALA A 106 -1.15 -6.83 8.69
CA ALA A 106 -1.07 -6.67 7.24
C ALA A 106 -0.43 -7.88 6.53
N MET A 107 0.41 -8.64 7.23
CA MET A 107 1.02 -9.88 6.74
C MET A 107 0.07 -11.08 6.74
N HIS A 108 -1.12 -10.97 7.31
CA HIS A 108 -2.05 -12.10 7.46
C HIS A 108 -2.41 -12.78 6.13
N LYS A 109 -2.35 -12.06 5.01
CA LYS A 109 -2.47 -12.59 3.64
C LYS A 109 -1.47 -13.73 3.35
N ASN A 110 -0.27 -13.67 3.95
CA ASN A 110 0.87 -14.53 3.64
C ASN A 110 1.08 -15.65 4.67
N ILE A 111 0.18 -15.79 5.64
CA ILE A 111 0.24 -16.82 6.70
C ILE A 111 -0.08 -18.19 6.09
N LYS A 112 0.76 -19.20 6.41
CA LYS A 112 0.71 -20.54 5.82
C LYS A 112 0.05 -21.61 6.71
N TYR A 113 -0.52 -21.24 7.87
CA TYR A 113 -1.25 -22.18 8.70
C TYR A 113 -2.76 -21.97 8.62
N GLY A 114 -3.53 -23.05 8.78
CA GLY A 114 -5.00 -22.99 8.83
C GLY A 114 -5.52 -22.80 10.26
N THR A 115 -6.82 -22.48 10.37
CA THR A 115 -7.51 -22.22 11.64
C THR A 115 -7.32 -23.35 12.68
N LEU A 116 -7.36 -24.62 12.24
CA LEU A 116 -7.18 -25.75 13.15
C LEU A 116 -5.76 -25.78 13.75
N GLN A 117 -4.73 -25.47 12.96
CA GLN A 117 -3.34 -25.41 13.43
C GLN A 117 -3.13 -24.25 14.42
N ALA A 118 -3.82 -23.13 14.21
CA ALA A 118 -3.81 -22.00 15.14
C ALA A 118 -4.46 -22.36 16.48
N ILE A 119 -5.62 -23.06 16.48
CA ILE A 119 -6.31 -23.48 17.70
C ILE A 119 -5.47 -24.50 18.49
N LEU A 120 -4.90 -25.48 17.80
CA LEU A 120 -4.08 -26.54 18.42
C LEU A 120 -2.65 -26.10 18.73
N ARG A 121 -2.25 -24.87 18.33
CA ARG A 121 -0.91 -24.30 18.54
C ARG A 121 0.20 -25.28 18.15
N THR A 122 0.11 -25.82 16.95
CA THR A 122 1.07 -26.80 16.43
C THR A 122 2.48 -26.18 16.30
N PRO A 123 3.57 -26.98 16.25
CA PRO A 123 4.92 -26.46 16.00
C PRO A 123 5.03 -25.60 14.73
N ASN A 124 4.23 -25.89 13.70
CA ASN A 124 4.16 -25.09 12.49
C ASN A 124 3.55 -23.70 12.74
N TYR A 125 2.55 -23.61 13.62
CA TYR A 125 1.99 -22.32 14.04
C TYR A 125 3.07 -21.44 14.68
N TYR A 126 3.82 -21.94 15.67
CA TYR A 126 4.86 -21.16 16.35
C TYR A 126 5.97 -20.70 15.39
N ARG A 127 6.41 -21.60 14.52
CA ARG A 127 7.45 -21.27 13.51
C ARG A 127 6.99 -20.18 12.55
N GLU A 128 5.74 -20.20 12.15
CA GLU A 128 5.17 -19.22 11.24
C GLU A 128 4.94 -17.86 11.94
N GLU A 129 4.49 -17.87 13.21
CA GLU A 129 4.36 -16.64 14.01
C GLU A 129 5.72 -15.96 14.21
N GLU A 130 6.77 -16.72 14.53
CA GLU A 130 8.13 -16.23 14.67
C GLU A 130 8.64 -15.62 13.34
N ARG A 131 8.38 -16.29 12.21
CA ARG A 131 8.72 -15.77 10.89
C ARG A 131 8.02 -14.43 10.59
N VAL A 132 6.73 -14.33 10.88
CA VAL A 132 5.94 -13.11 10.68
C VAL A 132 6.46 -11.99 11.56
N GLU A 133 6.79 -12.29 12.82
CA GLU A 133 7.33 -11.31 13.77
C GLU A 133 8.68 -10.76 13.30
N GLN A 134 9.62 -11.64 12.91
CA GLN A 134 10.92 -11.24 12.37
C GLN A 134 10.77 -10.35 11.12
N GLN A 135 9.90 -10.73 10.18
CA GLN A 135 9.64 -9.94 9.00
C GLN A 135 9.01 -8.57 9.31
N ALA A 136 8.09 -8.52 10.30
CA ALA A 136 7.50 -7.27 10.75
C ALA A 136 8.55 -6.35 11.41
N GLU A 137 9.45 -6.91 12.21
CA GLU A 137 10.56 -6.17 12.80
C GLU A 137 11.51 -5.60 11.74
N GLU A 138 11.85 -6.36 10.70
CA GLU A 138 12.66 -5.85 9.58
C GLU A 138 11.98 -4.67 8.87
N LEU A 139 10.69 -4.75 8.60
CA LEU A 139 9.95 -3.62 8.03
C LEU A 139 9.93 -2.40 8.96
N LEU A 140 9.84 -2.61 10.27
CA LEU A 140 9.93 -1.51 11.24
C LEU A 140 11.34 -0.90 11.27
N LYS A 141 12.40 -1.66 11.02
CA LYS A 141 13.76 -1.12 10.85
C LYS A 141 13.85 -0.25 9.60
N VAL A 142 13.32 -0.71 8.46
CA VAL A 142 13.29 0.06 7.21
C VAL A 142 12.64 1.42 7.41
N VAL A 143 11.52 1.49 8.13
CA VAL A 143 10.80 2.76 8.40
C VAL A 143 11.30 3.49 9.65
N HIS A 144 12.40 3.07 10.27
CA HIS A 144 13.00 3.63 11.49
C HIS A 144 12.04 3.71 12.68
N LEU A 145 11.28 2.63 12.93
CA LEU A 145 10.34 2.51 14.04
C LEU A 145 10.60 1.27 14.93
N TYR A 146 11.70 0.57 14.73
CA TYR A 146 12.01 -0.64 15.47
C TYR A 146 12.04 -0.43 17.00
N ASP A 147 12.66 0.65 17.46
CA ASP A 147 12.78 0.97 18.89
C ASP A 147 11.41 1.25 19.55
N LYS A 148 10.42 1.61 18.74
CA LYS A 148 9.04 1.90 19.15
C LYS A 148 8.05 0.77 18.81
N ARG A 149 8.54 -0.43 18.50
CA ARG A 149 7.70 -1.54 18.03
C ARG A 149 6.61 -1.94 19.01
N ASN A 150 6.84 -1.74 20.31
CA ASN A 150 5.89 -2.06 21.39
C ASN A 150 5.01 -0.87 21.78
N GLU A 151 5.22 0.32 21.20
CA GLU A 151 4.37 1.48 21.47
C GLU A 151 3.04 1.37 20.73
N LEU A 152 1.97 1.86 21.38
CA LEU A 152 0.67 1.96 20.73
C LEU A 152 0.75 2.95 19.55
N ALA A 153 0.14 2.61 18.44
CA ALA A 153 0.13 3.46 17.25
C ALA A 153 -0.49 4.86 17.52
N SER A 154 -1.41 4.97 18.50
CA SER A 154 -1.97 6.25 18.95
C SER A 154 -0.95 7.17 19.60
N ASN A 155 0.12 6.64 20.17
CA ASN A 155 1.12 7.41 20.93
C ASN A 155 2.25 7.92 20.04
N LEU A 156 2.34 7.41 18.81
CA LEU A 156 3.34 7.85 17.85
C LEU A 156 3.05 9.27 17.34
N PRO A 157 4.05 10.14 17.16
CA PRO A 157 3.92 11.39 16.43
C PRO A 157 3.37 11.18 15.00
N TYR A 158 2.76 12.22 14.43
CA TYR A 158 2.10 12.13 13.12
C TYR A 158 3.02 11.59 12.02
N GLY A 159 4.25 12.08 11.90
CA GLY A 159 5.22 11.60 10.92
C GLY A 159 5.58 10.13 11.11
N GLU A 160 5.62 9.64 12.36
CA GLU A 160 5.87 8.23 12.67
C GLU A 160 4.66 7.37 12.35
N GLN A 161 3.45 7.85 12.62
CA GLN A 161 2.22 7.15 12.19
C GLN A 161 2.17 6.99 10.67
N ARG A 162 2.59 7.99 9.91
CA ARG A 162 2.66 7.92 8.45
C ARG A 162 3.70 6.88 7.99
N ARG A 163 4.87 6.82 8.61
CA ARG A 163 5.87 5.78 8.33
C ARG A 163 5.36 4.37 8.68
N LEU A 164 4.62 4.23 9.78
CA LEU A 164 3.98 2.97 10.13
C LEU A 164 2.92 2.54 9.10
N GLU A 165 2.15 3.49 8.56
CA GLU A 165 1.19 3.20 7.48
C GLU A 165 1.88 2.68 6.22
N ILE A 166 3.06 3.23 5.87
CA ILE A 166 3.89 2.74 4.77
C ILE A 166 4.40 1.32 5.07
N ALA A 167 4.90 1.06 6.28
CA ALA A 167 5.34 -0.28 6.69
C ALA A 167 4.21 -1.32 6.56
N ARG A 168 2.97 -0.96 6.94
CA ARG A 168 1.79 -1.82 6.74
C ARG A 168 1.50 -2.09 5.27
N ALA A 169 1.65 -1.09 4.41
CA ALA A 169 1.46 -1.28 2.97
C ALA A 169 2.54 -2.22 2.41
N LEU A 170 3.80 -2.02 2.78
CA LEU A 170 4.93 -2.89 2.40
C LEU A 170 4.77 -4.33 2.92
N ALA A 171 4.18 -4.52 4.10
CA ALA A 171 3.91 -5.83 4.69
C ALA A 171 3.01 -6.72 3.81
N THR A 172 2.24 -6.14 2.90
CA THR A 172 1.47 -6.88 1.90
C THR A 172 2.32 -7.37 0.72
N GLN A 173 3.62 -7.05 0.69
CA GLN A 173 4.57 -7.35 -0.39
C GLN A 173 4.04 -6.89 -1.76
N PRO A 174 3.79 -5.59 -1.92
CA PRO A 174 3.21 -5.08 -3.14
C PRO A 174 4.25 -5.01 -4.26
N LYS A 175 3.80 -5.21 -5.50
CA LYS A 175 4.57 -4.92 -6.72
C LYS A 175 4.49 -3.42 -7.07
N VAL A 176 3.37 -2.79 -6.76
CA VAL A 176 3.14 -1.34 -6.94
C VAL A 176 2.59 -0.76 -5.65
N LEU A 177 3.23 0.30 -5.15
CA LEU A 177 2.81 1.04 -3.97
C LEU A 177 2.35 2.44 -4.36
N PHE A 178 1.10 2.78 -4.08
CA PHE A 178 0.55 4.12 -4.22
C PHE A 178 0.62 4.88 -2.90
N LEU A 179 1.23 6.06 -2.93
CA LEU A 179 1.30 6.97 -1.80
C LEU A 179 0.43 8.20 -2.09
N ASP A 180 -0.68 8.34 -1.38
CA ASP A 180 -1.62 9.46 -1.55
C ASP A 180 -1.27 10.59 -0.58
N GLU A 181 -0.73 11.69 -1.12
CA GLU A 181 -0.27 12.87 -0.37
C GLU A 181 0.56 12.49 0.87
N PRO A 182 1.65 11.71 0.73
CA PRO A 182 2.34 11.11 1.86
C PRO A 182 2.98 12.13 2.82
N ALA A 183 3.32 13.33 2.33
CA ALA A 183 3.94 14.40 3.12
C ALA A 183 2.92 15.42 3.68
N ALA A 184 1.61 15.22 3.45
CA ALA A 184 0.61 16.17 3.93
C ALA A 184 0.66 16.31 5.47
N GLY A 185 0.75 17.55 5.97
CA GLY A 185 0.79 17.84 7.40
C GLY A 185 2.14 17.59 8.09
N MET A 186 3.19 17.24 7.34
CA MET A 186 4.56 17.08 7.85
C MET A 186 5.34 18.40 7.83
N ASN A 187 6.27 18.55 8.76
CA ASN A 187 7.25 19.62 8.72
C ASN A 187 8.32 19.36 7.63
N PRO A 188 9.16 20.37 7.26
CA PRO A 188 10.16 20.20 6.21
C PRO A 188 11.17 19.07 6.48
N GLN A 189 11.58 18.87 7.74
CA GLN A 189 12.52 17.80 8.09
C GLN A 189 11.87 16.41 7.92
N GLU A 190 10.66 16.25 8.42
CA GLU A 190 9.90 15.00 8.26
C GLU A 190 9.64 14.67 6.78
N THR A 191 9.37 15.70 5.97
CA THR A 191 9.20 15.55 4.51
C THR A 191 10.49 15.07 3.84
N ALA A 192 11.64 15.64 4.22
CA ALA A 192 12.94 15.23 3.69
C ALA A 192 13.28 13.78 4.10
N ASP A 193 12.96 13.39 5.34
CA ASP A 193 13.18 12.04 5.85
C ASP A 193 12.28 11.03 5.13
N LEU A 194 11.01 11.39 4.90
CA LEU A 194 10.08 10.57 4.14
C LEU A 194 10.52 10.40 2.68
N THR A 195 11.01 11.46 2.05
CA THR A 195 11.52 11.39 0.68
C THR A 195 12.69 10.42 0.56
N ARG A 196 13.64 10.46 1.51
CA ARG A 196 14.74 9.51 1.58
C ARG A 196 14.24 8.07 1.75
N LEU A 197 13.28 7.85 2.62
CA LEU A 197 12.67 6.55 2.84
C LEU A 197 12.00 6.02 1.54
N ILE A 198 11.26 6.86 0.81
CA ILE A 198 10.63 6.46 -0.46
C ILE A 198 11.67 6.03 -1.49
N HIS A 199 12.79 6.76 -1.61
CA HIS A 199 13.89 6.37 -2.50
C HIS A 199 14.53 5.04 -2.07
N GLN A 200 14.77 4.83 -0.78
CA GLN A 200 15.28 3.57 -0.26
C GLN A 200 14.35 2.40 -0.60
N ILE A 201 13.05 2.54 -0.34
CA ILE A 201 12.05 1.51 -0.65
C ILE A 201 11.99 1.18 -2.16
N LYS A 202 12.23 2.18 -3.01
CA LYS A 202 12.25 1.96 -4.46
C LYS A 202 13.47 1.16 -4.90
N ASP A 203 14.63 1.37 -4.25
CA ASP A 203 15.91 0.78 -4.63
C ASP A 203 16.09 -0.66 -4.08
N ASP A 204 15.30 -1.06 -3.05
CA ASP A 204 15.21 -2.41 -2.48
C ASP A 204 14.21 -3.30 -3.27
#